data_6cd580d5529dc8f98fef2aed8abe2205
#
_entry.id   6cd580d5529dc8f98fef2aed8abe2205
#
_cell.length_a   1.000
_cell.length_b   1.000
_cell.length_c   1.000
_cell.angle_alpha   90.00
_cell.angle_beta   90.00
_cell.angle_gamma   90.00
#
_symmetry.space_group_name_H-M   'P 1'
#
loop_
_entity.id
_entity.type
_entity.pdbx_description
1 polymer ?
#
loop_
_entity_poly.entity_id
_entity_poly.type
_entity_poly.pdbx_seq_one_letter_code
_entity_poly.pdbx_strand_id
1 'polypeptide(L)'
;MKNKIIYTISFILLLLFVCCRTGKEDRKNVRFMNYLISRGIDPDTVKVFSKYYEDHFEYRKEQKRQELLKNPYIKINEVYFYRYGEMNLVLFSDEEEMYRNKFTINDRFVDIIGDSLVRIKQPIELWSYADFELKDTLLYTLTKERAPYKEWYQTTTYFFRNDSIIADKMYKSDLHYQKKKWASTHKAYNIKMAYKPTLKVAEDFVTIKEHKIKHYIVTGEFLLNK
;
A
#
# COMPACT_ATOMS: atom_id res chain seq x y z
N MET A 1 8.77 22.71 49.33
CA MET A 1 7.96 21.48 49.20
C MET A 1 6.56 21.74 48.62
N LYS A 2 5.84 22.81 48.99
CA LYS A 2 4.46 23.09 48.50
C LYS A 2 4.32 23.15 46.92
N ASN A 3 5.28 23.76 46.24
CA ASN A 3 5.20 23.91 44.78
C ASN A 3 5.31 22.57 44.01
N LYS A 4 6.12 21.61 44.51
CA LYS A 4 6.24 20.29 43.86
C LYS A 4 4.94 19.48 43.91
N ILE A 5 4.22 19.59 45.04
CA ILE A 5 2.93 18.91 45.24
C ILE A 5 1.88 19.46 44.28
N ILE A 6 1.85 20.79 44.07
CA ILE A 6 0.91 21.45 43.15
C ILE A 6 1.15 20.99 41.71
N TYR A 7 2.41 20.92 41.25
CA TYR A 7 2.74 20.43 39.89
C TYR A 7 2.37 18.98 39.70
N THR A 8 2.58 18.14 40.72
CA THR A 8 2.22 16.70 40.64
C THR A 8 0.70 16.53 40.56
N ILE A 9 -0.08 17.26 41.35
CA ILE A 9 -1.54 17.21 41.32
C ILE A 9 -2.06 17.75 39.97
N SER A 10 -1.50 18.86 39.46
CA SER A 10 -1.87 19.41 38.14
C SER A 10 -1.59 18.43 37.00
N PHE A 11 -0.46 17.73 37.03
CA PHE A 11 -0.10 16.71 36.05
C PHE A 11 -1.02 15.51 36.08
N ILE A 12 -1.39 15.02 37.28
CA ILE A 12 -2.36 13.93 37.45
C ILE A 12 -3.74 14.33 36.95
N LEU A 13 -4.19 15.55 37.27
CA LEU A 13 -5.46 16.08 36.74
C LEU A 13 -5.45 16.16 35.21
N LEU A 14 -4.34 16.63 34.58
CA LEU A 14 -4.19 16.69 33.13
C LEU A 14 -4.27 15.31 32.50
N LEU A 15 -3.63 14.30 33.08
CA LEU A 15 -3.71 12.91 32.63
C LEU A 15 -5.14 12.36 32.71
N LEU A 16 -5.88 12.67 33.77
CA LEU A 16 -7.28 12.23 33.91
C LEU A 16 -8.18 12.87 32.85
N PHE A 17 -7.98 14.14 32.51
CA PHE A 17 -8.72 14.80 31.42
C PHE A 17 -8.44 14.20 30.05
N VAL A 18 -7.20 13.81 29.75
CA VAL A 18 -6.82 13.17 28.51
C VAL A 18 -7.48 11.79 28.39
N CYS A 19 -7.43 10.97 29.45
CA CYS A 19 -8.08 9.65 29.45
C CYS A 19 -9.62 9.74 29.28
N CYS A 20 -10.28 10.71 29.92
CA CYS A 20 -11.72 10.90 29.76
C CYS A 20 -12.12 11.35 28.36
N ARG A 21 -11.24 12.11 27.66
CA ARG A 21 -11.51 12.59 26.31
C ARG A 21 -11.42 11.49 25.26
N THR A 22 -10.42 10.60 25.36
CA THR A 22 -10.26 9.46 24.46
C THR A 22 -11.45 8.51 24.54
N GLY A 23 -11.92 8.16 25.73
CA GLY A 23 -13.07 7.27 25.89
C GLY A 23 -14.39 7.82 25.32
N LYS A 24 -14.57 9.15 25.26
CA LYS A 24 -15.72 9.79 24.59
C LYS A 24 -15.62 9.76 23.06
N GLU A 25 -14.41 9.88 22.51
CA GLU A 25 -14.18 9.81 21.05
C GLU A 25 -14.35 8.38 20.54
N ASP A 26 -13.91 7.38 21.31
CA ASP A 26 -14.10 5.98 20.96
C ASP A 26 -15.55 5.56 20.87
N ARG A 27 -16.39 6.00 21.81
CA ARG A 27 -17.84 5.74 21.77
C ARG A 27 -18.55 6.36 20.55
N LYS A 28 -17.96 7.37 19.92
CA LYS A 28 -18.47 7.94 18.66
C LYS A 28 -17.97 7.20 17.42
N ASN A 29 -16.97 6.33 17.55
CA ASN A 29 -16.45 5.56 16.46
C ASN A 29 -17.34 4.33 16.19
N VAL A 30 -18.33 4.51 15.34
CA VAL A 30 -19.32 3.49 14.98
C VAL A 30 -18.65 2.19 14.51
N ARG A 31 -17.53 2.27 13.78
CA ARG A 31 -16.81 1.08 13.29
C ARG A 31 -16.20 0.28 14.45
N PHE A 32 -15.65 0.96 15.43
CA PHE A 32 -15.07 0.31 16.60
C PHE A 32 -16.18 -0.30 17.49
N MET A 33 -17.31 0.38 17.66
CA MET A 33 -18.45 -0.16 18.38
C MET A 33 -19.00 -1.43 17.71
N ASN A 34 -19.19 -1.40 16.40
CA ASN A 34 -19.61 -2.57 15.63
C ASN A 34 -18.64 -3.74 15.73
N TYR A 35 -17.33 -3.46 15.76
CA TYR A 35 -16.31 -4.49 16.04
C TYR A 35 -16.50 -5.14 17.41
N LEU A 36 -16.67 -4.36 18.48
CA LEU A 36 -16.89 -4.90 19.83
C LEU A 36 -18.16 -5.80 19.86
N ILE A 37 -19.25 -5.31 19.30
CA ILE A 37 -20.51 -6.08 19.19
C ILE A 37 -20.29 -7.39 18.42
N SER A 38 -19.56 -7.36 17.33
CA SER A 38 -19.24 -8.57 16.54
C SER A 38 -18.42 -9.61 17.29
N ARG A 39 -17.71 -9.17 18.34
CA ARG A 39 -16.97 -10.03 19.29
C ARG A 39 -17.79 -10.44 20.51
N GLY A 40 -19.07 -10.08 20.56
CA GLY A 40 -19.94 -10.36 21.71
C GLY A 40 -19.64 -9.48 22.93
N ILE A 41 -18.96 -8.36 22.72
CA ILE A 41 -18.62 -7.40 23.80
C ILE A 41 -19.63 -6.26 23.76
N ASP A 42 -20.35 -6.07 24.87
CA ASP A 42 -21.24 -4.93 25.02
C ASP A 42 -20.42 -3.64 25.26
N PRO A 43 -20.43 -2.68 24.31
CA PRO A 43 -19.65 -1.45 24.41
C PRO A 43 -19.96 -0.61 25.67
N ASP A 44 -21.19 -0.71 26.20
CA ASP A 44 -21.59 0.06 27.37
C ASP A 44 -20.96 -0.48 28.67
N THR A 45 -20.53 -1.73 28.67
CA THR A 45 -19.84 -2.37 29.81
C THR A 45 -18.32 -2.16 29.78
N VAL A 46 -17.77 -1.69 28.66
CA VAL A 46 -16.31 -1.52 28.50
C VAL A 46 -15.81 -0.32 29.30
N LYS A 47 -14.95 -0.57 30.27
CA LYS A 47 -14.30 0.47 31.08
C LYS A 47 -13.04 1.04 30.42
N VAL A 48 -12.28 0.22 29.69
CA VAL A 48 -11.00 0.57 29.08
C VAL A 48 -10.97 0.09 27.63
N PHE A 49 -11.25 0.99 26.69
CA PHE A 49 -11.30 0.70 25.25
C PHE A 49 -9.93 0.37 24.65
N SER A 50 -8.85 0.93 25.19
CA SER A 50 -7.49 0.70 24.66
C SER A 50 -7.04 -0.76 24.66
N LYS A 51 -7.65 -1.61 25.48
CA LYS A 51 -7.39 -3.06 25.46
C LYS A 51 -7.74 -3.75 24.14
N TYR A 52 -8.61 -3.14 23.35
CA TYR A 52 -9.15 -3.72 22.12
C TYR A 52 -8.63 -3.01 20.85
N TYR A 53 -7.72 -2.02 20.98
CA TYR A 53 -7.25 -1.26 19.82
C TYR A 53 -6.41 -2.09 18.87
N GLU A 54 -5.51 -2.90 19.41
CA GLU A 54 -4.65 -3.78 18.60
C GLU A 54 -5.48 -4.81 17.86
N ASP A 55 -6.36 -5.52 18.56
CA ASP A 55 -7.26 -6.50 17.95
C ASP A 55 -8.18 -5.87 16.88
N HIS A 56 -8.68 -4.66 17.15
CA HIS A 56 -9.50 -3.93 16.19
C HIS A 56 -8.68 -3.49 14.96
N PHE A 57 -7.42 -3.09 15.17
CA PHE A 57 -6.52 -2.74 14.07
C PHE A 57 -6.27 -3.95 13.17
N GLU A 58 -5.92 -5.10 13.74
CA GLU A 58 -5.72 -6.34 12.99
C GLU A 58 -7.01 -6.83 12.29
N TYR A 59 -8.14 -6.73 12.97
CA TYR A 59 -9.44 -7.03 12.36
C TYR A 59 -9.71 -6.15 11.13
N ARG A 60 -9.44 -4.87 11.20
CA ARG A 60 -9.61 -3.94 10.08
C ARG A 60 -8.65 -4.22 8.92
N LYS A 61 -7.40 -4.56 9.26
CA LYS A 61 -6.38 -4.94 8.28
C LYS A 61 -6.84 -6.18 7.51
N GLU A 62 -7.32 -7.20 8.21
CA GLU A 62 -7.82 -8.42 7.57
C GLU A 62 -9.10 -8.18 6.74
N GLN A 63 -10.04 -7.35 7.22
CA GLN A 63 -11.22 -6.97 6.44
C GLN A 63 -10.82 -6.33 5.11
N LYS A 64 -9.88 -5.39 5.15
CA LYS A 64 -9.40 -4.69 3.97
C LYS A 64 -8.67 -5.62 3.00
N ARG A 65 -7.85 -6.53 3.54
CA ARG A 65 -7.21 -7.59 2.78
C ARG A 65 -8.22 -8.46 2.04
N GLN A 66 -9.28 -8.90 2.71
CA GLN A 66 -10.34 -9.69 2.10
C GLN A 66 -11.12 -8.92 1.03
N GLU A 67 -11.33 -7.62 1.21
CA GLU A 67 -11.92 -6.74 0.20
C GLU A 67 -11.05 -6.64 -1.06
N LEU A 68 -9.73 -6.49 -0.89
CA LEU A 68 -8.77 -6.45 -1.99
C LEU A 68 -8.74 -7.78 -2.77
N LEU A 69 -8.65 -8.91 -2.07
CA LEU A 69 -8.61 -10.24 -2.70
C LEU A 69 -9.88 -10.59 -3.49
N LYS A 70 -11.03 -10.03 -3.08
CA LYS A 70 -12.32 -10.21 -3.78
C LYS A 70 -12.57 -9.20 -4.88
N ASN A 71 -11.68 -8.21 -5.06
CA ASN A 71 -11.88 -7.16 -6.05
C ASN A 71 -11.80 -7.75 -7.49
N PRO A 72 -12.80 -7.49 -8.35
CA PRO A 72 -12.83 -8.07 -9.70
C PRO A 72 -11.89 -7.36 -10.69
N TYR A 73 -11.44 -6.15 -10.38
CA TYR A 73 -10.69 -5.31 -11.32
C TYR A 73 -9.18 -5.50 -11.25
N ILE A 74 -8.65 -5.91 -10.11
CA ILE A 74 -7.22 -6.09 -9.89
C ILE A 74 -6.91 -7.52 -9.41
N LYS A 75 -5.85 -8.10 -9.94
CA LYS A 75 -5.33 -9.38 -9.47
C LYS A 75 -4.26 -9.12 -8.43
N ILE A 76 -4.62 -9.31 -7.17
CA ILE A 76 -3.74 -9.12 -6.01
C ILE A 76 -2.76 -10.28 -5.91
N ASN A 77 -1.52 -9.99 -5.53
CA ASN A 77 -0.39 -10.93 -5.47
C ASN A 77 -0.03 -11.57 -6.81
N GLU A 78 -0.42 -10.94 -7.91
CA GLU A 78 -0.17 -11.36 -9.28
C GLU A 78 0.65 -10.30 -10.03
N VAL A 79 1.34 -10.70 -11.09
CA VAL A 79 2.27 -9.83 -11.80
C VAL A 79 1.64 -9.13 -12.99
N TYR A 80 1.88 -7.86 -13.06
CA TYR A 80 1.61 -7.01 -14.22
C TYR A 80 2.92 -6.60 -14.89
N PHE A 81 2.85 -6.40 -16.19
CA PHE A 81 3.96 -5.93 -17.00
C PHE A 81 3.60 -4.65 -17.75
N TYR A 82 4.53 -3.71 -17.84
CA TYR A 82 4.45 -2.60 -18.78
C TYR A 82 5.83 -2.19 -19.28
N ARG A 83 5.85 -1.51 -20.44
CA ARG A 83 7.06 -0.94 -21.01
C ARG A 83 6.97 0.58 -21.00
N TYR A 84 7.95 1.21 -20.39
CA TYR A 84 8.14 2.66 -20.44
C TYR A 84 9.64 2.95 -20.37
N GLY A 85 10.25 3.06 -21.57
CA GLY A 85 11.70 3.01 -21.72
C GLY A 85 12.23 1.59 -21.41
N GLU A 86 12.29 1.25 -20.14
CA GLU A 86 12.63 -0.08 -19.62
C GLU A 86 11.39 -0.98 -19.50
N MET A 87 11.63 -2.28 -19.36
CA MET A 87 10.60 -3.25 -18.99
C MET A 87 10.39 -3.21 -17.47
N ASN A 88 9.13 -3.22 -17.04
CA ASN A 88 8.77 -3.15 -15.63
C ASN A 88 7.84 -4.30 -15.27
N LEU A 89 8.16 -5.01 -14.18
CA LEU A 89 7.24 -5.92 -13.50
C LEU A 89 6.71 -5.23 -12.26
N VAL A 90 5.40 -5.37 -12.05
CA VAL A 90 4.67 -4.77 -10.92
C VAL A 90 3.78 -5.82 -10.28
N LEU A 91 3.69 -5.79 -8.97
CA LEU A 91 2.79 -6.60 -8.16
C LEU A 91 2.09 -5.68 -7.17
N PHE A 92 0.80 -5.87 -7.00
CA PHE A 92 -0.01 -5.24 -5.96
C PHE A 92 -0.30 -6.27 -4.87
N SER A 93 0.20 -6.04 -3.66
CA SER A 93 0.02 -6.97 -2.55
C SER A 93 -1.32 -6.79 -1.84
N ASP A 94 -1.72 -7.79 -1.07
CA ASP A 94 -2.88 -7.73 -0.19
C ASP A 94 -2.67 -6.85 1.07
N GLU A 95 -1.48 -6.29 1.23
CA GLU A 95 -1.12 -5.31 2.28
C GLU A 95 -1.13 -3.85 1.78
N GLU A 96 -1.70 -3.59 0.59
CA GLU A 96 -1.77 -2.27 -0.05
C GLU A 96 -0.41 -1.68 -0.46
N GLU A 97 0.58 -2.51 -0.65
CA GLU A 97 1.88 -2.13 -1.18
C GLU A 97 2.03 -2.54 -2.64
N MET A 98 2.60 -1.66 -3.44
CA MET A 98 3.00 -1.94 -4.83
C MET A 98 4.49 -2.25 -4.85
N TYR A 99 4.83 -3.42 -5.35
CA TYR A 99 6.21 -3.87 -5.56
C TYR A 99 6.59 -3.73 -7.02
N ARG A 100 7.82 -3.33 -7.29
CA ARG A 100 8.28 -3.10 -8.66
C ARG A 100 9.76 -3.44 -8.82
N ASN A 101 10.11 -3.91 -10.00
CA ASN A 101 11.47 -3.85 -10.53
C ASN A 101 11.45 -3.52 -12.03
N LYS A 102 12.55 -2.98 -12.50
CA LYS A 102 12.77 -2.63 -13.90
C LYS A 102 14.04 -3.27 -14.42
N PHE A 103 14.01 -3.68 -15.68
CA PHE A 103 15.12 -4.36 -16.34
C PHE A 103 15.13 -4.02 -17.84
N THR A 104 16.28 -4.23 -18.49
CA THR A 104 16.45 -4.01 -19.92
C THR A 104 16.38 -5.33 -20.69
N ILE A 105 16.09 -5.25 -21.99
CA ILE A 105 16.03 -6.42 -22.88
C ILE A 105 17.37 -7.18 -22.95
N ASN A 106 18.47 -6.46 -22.81
CA ASN A 106 19.82 -7.05 -22.87
C ASN A 106 20.36 -7.43 -21.48
N ASP A 107 19.51 -7.42 -20.47
CA ASP A 107 19.88 -7.78 -19.11
C ASP A 107 20.10 -9.30 -18.99
N ARG A 108 21.05 -9.69 -18.14
CA ARG A 108 21.33 -11.10 -17.82
C ARG A 108 20.12 -11.84 -17.24
N PHE A 109 19.11 -11.13 -16.78
CA PHE A 109 17.92 -11.69 -16.13
C PHE A 109 16.90 -12.27 -17.10
N VAL A 110 16.90 -11.86 -18.37
CA VAL A 110 15.86 -12.24 -19.33
C VAL A 110 16.44 -12.60 -20.69
N ASP A 111 15.73 -13.52 -21.39
CA ASP A 111 15.91 -13.78 -22.81
C ASP A 111 14.64 -13.42 -23.56
N ILE A 112 14.78 -12.91 -24.76
CA ILE A 112 13.67 -12.77 -25.71
C ILE A 112 13.79 -13.86 -26.76
N ILE A 113 12.77 -14.71 -26.83
CA ILE A 113 12.68 -15.82 -27.76
C ILE A 113 11.72 -15.41 -28.88
N GLY A 114 12.23 -15.33 -30.10
CA GLY A 114 11.51 -14.70 -31.20
C GLY A 114 11.26 -13.22 -30.88
N ASP A 115 10.13 -12.68 -31.37
CA ASP A 115 9.85 -11.24 -31.22
C ASP A 115 8.97 -10.88 -30.01
N SER A 116 8.54 -11.86 -29.24
CA SER A 116 7.48 -11.61 -28.25
C SER A 116 7.54 -12.40 -26.95
N LEU A 117 8.22 -13.54 -26.88
CA LEU A 117 8.27 -14.35 -25.67
C LEU A 117 9.46 -13.93 -24.80
N VAL A 118 9.18 -13.43 -23.59
CA VAL A 118 10.19 -13.11 -22.58
C VAL A 118 10.29 -14.27 -21.61
N ARG A 119 11.47 -14.84 -21.46
CA ARG A 119 11.80 -15.87 -20.48
C ARG A 119 12.70 -15.28 -19.40
N ILE A 120 12.30 -15.42 -18.13
CA ILE A 120 13.10 -15.04 -16.98
C ILE A 120 14.11 -16.15 -16.73
N LYS A 121 15.42 -15.87 -16.92
CA LYS A 121 16.53 -16.80 -16.68
C LYS A 121 16.96 -16.86 -15.23
N GLN A 122 16.98 -15.71 -14.59
CA GLN A 122 17.30 -15.58 -13.18
C GLN A 122 16.11 -14.90 -12.49
N PRO A 123 15.72 -15.35 -11.28
CA PRO A 123 14.63 -14.77 -10.54
C PRO A 123 14.75 -13.24 -10.45
N ILE A 124 13.65 -12.55 -10.71
CA ILE A 124 13.58 -11.09 -10.61
C ILE A 124 12.93 -10.74 -9.27
N GLU A 125 13.65 -10.00 -8.44
CA GLU A 125 13.17 -9.52 -7.16
C GLU A 125 12.35 -8.24 -7.36
N LEU A 126 11.14 -8.20 -6.83
CA LEU A 126 10.33 -6.99 -6.77
C LEU A 126 10.40 -6.41 -5.36
N TRP A 127 10.73 -5.12 -5.27
CA TRP A 127 10.87 -4.40 -4.02
C TRP A 127 9.72 -3.41 -3.81
N SER A 128 9.38 -3.14 -2.55
CA SER A 128 8.38 -2.13 -2.20
C SER A 128 8.73 -0.79 -2.86
N TYR A 129 7.75 -0.24 -3.59
CA TYR A 129 7.93 0.98 -4.38
C TYR A 129 6.93 2.07 -4.05
N ALA A 130 5.69 1.71 -3.77
CA ALA A 130 4.60 2.65 -3.52
C ALA A 130 3.55 2.03 -2.61
N ASP A 131 2.82 2.86 -1.89
CA ASP A 131 1.53 2.47 -1.33
C ASP A 131 0.47 2.57 -2.42
N PHE A 132 -0.60 1.76 -2.32
CA PHE A 132 -1.75 1.93 -3.18
C PHE A 132 -3.07 1.91 -2.41
N GLU A 133 -4.06 2.51 -3.00
CA GLU A 133 -5.43 2.49 -2.51
C GLU A 133 -6.40 2.27 -3.66
N LEU A 134 -7.38 1.40 -3.45
CA LEU A 134 -8.43 1.14 -4.40
C LEU A 134 -9.71 1.82 -3.91
N LYS A 135 -10.27 2.71 -4.73
CA LYS A 135 -11.55 3.39 -4.46
C LYS A 135 -12.47 3.20 -5.65
N ASP A 136 -13.56 2.50 -5.44
CA ASP A 136 -14.52 2.14 -6.49
C ASP A 136 -13.82 1.42 -7.67
N THR A 137 -13.73 2.08 -8.81
CA THR A 137 -13.10 1.59 -10.04
C THR A 137 -11.79 2.29 -10.36
N LEU A 138 -11.21 3.01 -9.40
CA LEU A 138 -9.95 3.73 -9.56
C LEU A 138 -8.89 3.20 -8.61
N LEU A 139 -7.70 3.00 -9.14
CA LEU A 139 -6.49 2.69 -8.38
C LEU A 139 -5.67 3.96 -8.22
N TYR A 140 -5.21 4.21 -7.01
CA TYR A 140 -4.32 5.31 -6.66
C TYR A 140 -3.01 4.72 -6.14
N THR A 141 -1.87 5.17 -6.67
CA THR A 141 -0.57 4.84 -6.08
C THR A 141 0.07 6.10 -5.51
N LEU A 142 0.74 5.95 -4.38
CA LEU A 142 1.47 7.02 -3.72
C LEU A 142 2.94 6.66 -3.62
N THR A 143 3.79 7.42 -4.30
CA THR A 143 5.25 7.27 -4.24
C THR A 143 5.90 8.47 -3.56
N LYS A 144 7.01 8.23 -2.88
CA LYS A 144 7.93 9.27 -2.44
C LYS A 144 9.10 9.34 -3.39
N GLU A 145 9.16 10.40 -4.17
CA GLU A 145 10.20 10.63 -5.17
C GLU A 145 11.30 11.54 -4.62
N ARG A 146 12.53 11.33 -5.07
CA ARG A 146 13.71 12.09 -4.63
C ARG A 146 14.54 12.53 -5.83
N ALA A 147 15.03 13.75 -5.74
CA ALA A 147 16.09 14.31 -6.59
C ALA A 147 17.18 14.92 -5.68
N PRO A 148 18.38 15.28 -6.16
CA PRO A 148 19.50 15.70 -5.31
C PRO A 148 19.20 16.81 -4.34
N TYR A 149 18.23 17.59 -4.39
CA TYR A 149 17.92 18.68 -3.44
C TYR A 149 16.42 18.80 -3.17
N LYS A 150 15.61 17.82 -3.58
CA LYS A 150 14.15 17.89 -3.45
C LYS A 150 13.54 16.52 -3.26
N GLU A 151 12.60 16.44 -2.32
CA GLU A 151 11.70 15.29 -2.18
C GLU A 151 10.28 15.78 -2.46
N TRP A 152 9.46 14.91 -3.07
CA TRP A 152 8.02 15.17 -3.27
C TRP A 152 7.24 13.87 -3.24
N TYR A 153 5.95 13.99 -2.99
CA TYR A 153 5.03 12.89 -3.11
C TYR A 153 4.32 12.95 -4.46
N GLN A 154 4.18 11.80 -5.08
CA GLN A 154 3.50 11.66 -6.36
C GLN A 154 2.37 10.67 -6.22
N THR A 155 1.14 11.13 -6.47
CA THR A 155 -0.03 10.27 -6.57
C THR A 155 -0.35 10.08 -8.05
N THR A 156 -0.42 8.83 -8.51
CA THR A 156 -0.87 8.50 -9.85
C THR A 156 -2.21 7.79 -9.76
N THR A 157 -3.17 8.22 -10.59
CA THR A 157 -4.47 7.58 -10.72
C THR A 157 -4.49 6.69 -11.93
N TYR A 158 -5.14 5.54 -11.80
CA TYR A 158 -5.29 4.57 -12.86
C TYR A 158 -6.75 4.13 -12.95
N PHE A 159 -7.17 3.72 -14.15
CA PHE A 159 -8.44 3.07 -14.39
C PHE A 159 -8.23 1.67 -14.99
N PHE A 160 -9.22 0.81 -14.87
CA PHE A 160 -9.18 -0.56 -15.37
C PHE A 160 -9.88 -0.66 -16.72
N ARG A 161 -9.26 -1.38 -17.66
CA ARG A 161 -9.84 -1.68 -18.98
C ARG A 161 -9.27 -2.97 -19.52
N ASN A 162 -10.13 -3.97 -19.78
CA ASN A 162 -9.76 -5.22 -20.43
C ASN A 162 -8.47 -5.85 -19.85
N ASP A 163 -8.50 -6.25 -18.58
CA ASP A 163 -7.36 -6.83 -17.82
C ASP A 163 -6.09 -5.97 -17.80
N SER A 164 -6.24 -4.68 -18.07
CA SER A 164 -5.13 -3.71 -18.02
C SER A 164 -5.42 -2.59 -17.04
N ILE A 165 -4.37 -2.13 -16.39
CA ILE A 165 -4.37 -0.96 -15.51
C ILE A 165 -3.71 0.19 -16.28
N ILE A 166 -4.46 1.26 -16.54
CA ILE A 166 -4.05 2.37 -17.42
C ILE A 166 -3.90 3.64 -16.60
N ALA A 167 -2.73 4.27 -16.67
CA ALA A 167 -2.48 5.53 -15.99
C ALA A 167 -3.31 6.67 -16.60
N ASP A 168 -3.94 7.48 -15.76
CA ASP A 168 -4.78 8.62 -16.14
C ASP A 168 -4.10 9.95 -15.80
N LYS A 169 -3.98 10.27 -14.53
CA LYS A 169 -3.46 11.55 -14.03
C LYS A 169 -2.39 11.36 -12.99
N MET A 170 -1.52 12.34 -12.89
CA MET A 170 -0.46 12.39 -11.90
C MET A 170 -0.53 13.72 -11.14
N TYR A 171 -0.44 13.63 -9.82
CA TYR A 171 -0.44 14.76 -8.92
C TYR A 171 0.88 14.80 -8.16
N LYS A 172 1.53 15.96 -8.15
CA LYS A 172 2.76 16.17 -7.37
C LYS A 172 2.49 17.10 -6.20
N SER A 173 2.99 16.77 -5.04
CA SER A 173 2.82 17.52 -3.81
C SER A 173 4.08 17.45 -2.96
N ASP A 174 4.42 18.52 -2.29
CA ASP A 174 5.53 18.55 -1.35
C ASP A 174 5.17 17.92 0.01
N LEU A 175 3.87 17.69 0.29
CA LEU A 175 3.36 17.07 1.51
C LEU A 175 2.58 15.80 1.23
N HIS A 176 2.76 14.79 2.10
CA HIS A 176 2.20 13.45 1.97
C HIS A 176 0.67 13.41 1.76
N TYR A 177 -0.09 14.28 2.39
CA TYR A 177 -1.56 14.29 2.33
C TYR A 177 -2.14 15.62 1.88
N GLN A 178 -1.55 16.28 0.90
CA GLN A 178 -2.15 17.49 0.38
C GLN A 178 -3.48 17.18 -0.33
N LYS A 179 -4.46 18.06 -0.07
CA LYS A 179 -5.72 18.05 -0.83
C LYS A 179 -5.39 18.23 -2.31
N LYS A 180 -6.02 17.47 -3.20
CA LYS A 180 -5.81 17.51 -4.66
C LYS A 180 -5.77 18.92 -5.27
N LYS A 181 -6.51 19.87 -4.68
CA LYS A 181 -6.53 21.29 -5.12
C LYS A 181 -5.20 22.04 -4.95
N TRP A 182 -4.27 21.50 -4.16
CA TRP A 182 -2.97 22.12 -3.87
C TRP A 182 -1.82 21.42 -4.59
N ALA A 183 -2.07 20.26 -5.19
CA ALA A 183 -1.10 19.52 -5.94
C ALA A 183 -1.10 19.97 -7.40
N SER A 184 0.06 20.09 -8.02
CA SER A 184 0.16 20.29 -9.45
C SER A 184 -0.33 19.04 -10.19
N THR A 185 -1.22 19.20 -11.15
CA THR A 185 -1.76 18.11 -11.96
C THR A 185 -0.99 18.01 -13.27
N HIS A 186 -0.57 16.80 -13.62
CA HIS A 186 0.11 16.50 -14.87
C HIS A 186 -0.60 15.35 -15.57
N LYS A 187 -0.51 15.30 -16.90
CA LYS A 187 -0.89 14.11 -17.65
C LYS A 187 0.03 12.97 -17.21
N ALA A 188 -0.54 11.83 -16.87
CA ALA A 188 0.27 10.66 -16.54
C ALA A 188 1.06 10.19 -17.77
N TYR A 189 2.15 9.50 -17.51
CA TYR A 189 2.88 8.80 -18.56
C TYR A 189 1.95 7.77 -19.23
N ASN A 190 2.18 7.46 -20.50
CA ASN A 190 1.42 6.44 -21.21
C ASN A 190 1.82 5.04 -20.71
N ILE A 191 1.35 4.71 -19.52
CA ILE A 191 1.58 3.42 -18.85
C ILE A 191 0.31 2.60 -18.97
N LYS A 192 0.43 1.41 -19.58
CA LYS A 192 -0.58 0.38 -19.62
C LYS A 192 0.03 -0.89 -19.03
N MET A 193 -0.35 -1.25 -17.82
CA MET A 193 0.08 -2.47 -17.16
C MET A 193 -0.83 -3.62 -17.55
N ALA A 194 -0.28 -4.65 -18.19
CA ALA A 194 -1.00 -5.85 -18.59
C ALA A 194 -0.75 -6.99 -17.61
N TYR A 195 -1.79 -7.67 -17.19
CA TYR A 195 -1.69 -8.87 -16.35
C TYR A 195 -0.95 -10.01 -17.06
N LYS A 196 -0.09 -10.74 -16.34
CA LYS A 196 0.74 -11.83 -16.88
C LYS A 196 0.53 -13.13 -16.08
N PRO A 197 -0.50 -13.92 -16.41
CA PRO A 197 -0.92 -15.10 -15.64
C PRO A 197 0.09 -16.25 -15.66
N THR A 198 1.07 -16.22 -16.56
CA THR A 198 2.08 -17.28 -16.69
C THR A 198 3.30 -17.06 -15.78
N LEU A 199 3.41 -15.88 -15.17
CA LEU A 199 4.45 -15.60 -14.20
C LEU A 199 4.09 -16.18 -12.84
N LYS A 200 5.10 -16.76 -12.18
CA LYS A 200 4.99 -17.31 -10.84
C LYS A 200 5.60 -16.34 -9.85
N VAL A 201 4.95 -16.21 -8.71
CA VAL A 201 5.35 -15.33 -7.61
C VAL A 201 5.62 -16.16 -6.36
N ALA A 202 6.70 -15.85 -5.66
CA ALA A 202 6.97 -16.32 -4.33
C ALA A 202 7.29 -15.13 -3.41
N GLU A 203 6.73 -15.12 -2.21
CA GLU A 203 7.10 -14.17 -1.17
C GLU A 203 8.42 -14.61 -0.54
N ASP A 204 9.32 -13.66 -0.30
CA ASP A 204 10.59 -13.90 0.36
C ASP A 204 10.98 -12.71 1.25
N PHE A 205 11.97 -12.92 2.11
CA PHE A 205 12.41 -11.93 3.08
C PHE A 205 13.92 -11.85 3.14
N VAL A 206 14.42 -10.63 3.10
CA VAL A 206 15.84 -10.37 3.34
C VAL A 206 16.03 -9.61 4.66
N THR A 207 17.07 -9.94 5.40
CA THR A 207 17.41 -9.20 6.62
C THR A 207 18.48 -8.16 6.31
N ILE A 208 18.14 -6.89 6.48
CA ILE A 208 19.06 -5.76 6.32
C ILE A 208 19.10 -4.99 7.64
N LYS A 209 20.27 -4.92 8.28
CA LYS A 209 20.46 -4.22 9.56
C LYS A 209 19.39 -4.57 10.60
N GLU A 210 19.17 -5.87 10.84
CA GLU A 210 18.19 -6.41 11.80
C GLU A 210 16.72 -6.27 11.40
N HIS A 211 16.42 -5.57 10.30
CA HIS A 211 15.07 -5.45 9.78
C HIS A 211 14.78 -6.53 8.73
N LYS A 212 13.71 -7.26 8.94
CA LYS A 212 13.18 -8.22 7.96
C LYS A 212 12.37 -7.46 6.92
N ILE A 213 12.87 -7.41 5.70
CA ILE A 213 12.25 -6.70 4.59
C ILE A 213 11.63 -7.72 3.64
N LYS A 214 10.34 -7.56 3.38
CA LYS A 214 9.58 -8.37 2.45
C LYS A 214 9.90 -7.96 1.01
N HIS A 215 10.03 -8.93 0.13
CA HIS A 215 10.10 -8.75 -1.32
C HIS A 215 9.44 -9.93 -2.02
N TYR A 216 9.23 -9.83 -3.33
CA TYR A 216 8.66 -10.90 -4.12
C TYR A 216 9.64 -11.35 -5.18
N ILE A 217 9.70 -12.66 -5.40
CA ILE A 217 10.54 -13.29 -6.43
C ILE A 217 9.63 -13.72 -7.58
N VAL A 218 9.95 -13.26 -8.79
CA VAL A 218 9.20 -13.57 -10.01
C VAL A 218 10.02 -14.46 -10.92
N THR A 219 9.38 -15.53 -11.42
CA THR A 219 9.94 -16.49 -12.37
C THR A 219 8.94 -16.84 -13.47
N GLY A 220 9.39 -17.49 -14.54
CA GLY A 220 8.52 -17.96 -15.61
C GLY A 220 8.77 -17.23 -16.94
N GLU A 221 7.75 -17.25 -17.79
CA GLU A 221 7.80 -16.62 -19.11
C GLU A 221 6.46 -16.00 -19.48
N PHE A 222 6.49 -14.97 -20.31
CA PHE A 222 5.28 -14.25 -20.72
C PHE A 222 5.41 -13.64 -22.11
N LEU A 223 4.26 -13.38 -22.75
CA LEU A 223 4.21 -12.69 -24.04
C LEU A 223 4.17 -11.17 -23.84
N LEU A 224 4.98 -10.42 -24.60
CA LEU A 224 5.01 -8.95 -24.58
C LEU A 224 3.68 -8.35 -25.02
N ASN A 225 3.04 -8.92 -26.02
CA ASN A 225 1.90 -8.33 -26.75
C ASN A 225 0.53 -8.90 -26.36
N LYS A 226 0.44 -9.60 -25.23
CA LYS A 226 -0.84 -10.09 -24.70
C LYS A 226 -1.12 -9.50 -23.34
#